data_718349094a1d954bc52314949f26a32a
#
_entry.id   718349094a1d954bc52314949f26a32a
#
_cell.length_a   1.000
_cell.length_b   1.000
_cell.length_c   1.000
_cell.angle_alpha   90.00
_cell.angle_beta   90.00
_cell.angle_gamma   90.00
#
_symmetry.space_group_name_H-M   'P 1'
#
loop_
_entity.id
_entity.type
_entity.pdbx_description
1 polymer ?
#
loop_
_entity_poly.entity_id
_entity_poly.type
_entity_poly.pdbx_seq_one_letter_code
_entity_poly.pdbx_strand_id
1 'polypeptide(L)'
;MLRDDAAVKLGRFYSEDEYDLSVLKSSGRKLLELGRSCLHEDYRGGAAMFHLWNALAGYVAEHDIEVLFGVASFHGTEVAALAQPLSLLHNRHLAPKDIRPRAQADVFQTMDLVPEDHIDRRAAMLAVPPLIKAYLRLGGFVGEGAYLDHAFNTTDVCLILDTARMNEKNRALYTKERNL
;
A
#
# COMPACT_ATOMS: atom_id res chain seq x y z
N MET A 1 -6.97 4.96 -10.54
CA MET A 1 -5.51 4.89 -10.73
C MET A 1 -5.02 6.22 -11.27
N LEU A 2 -3.91 6.72 -10.75
CA LEU A 2 -3.33 8.01 -11.13
C LEU A 2 -1.83 7.85 -11.36
N ARG A 3 -1.38 8.05 -12.60
CA ARG A 3 0.06 8.06 -12.94
C ARG A 3 0.68 9.42 -12.60
N ASP A 4 2.01 9.44 -12.52
CA ASP A 4 2.82 10.64 -12.28
C ASP A 4 2.55 11.76 -13.29
N ASP A 5 2.44 11.44 -14.60
CA ASP A 5 2.14 12.42 -15.65
C ASP A 5 0.74 13.06 -15.51
N ALA A 6 -0.24 12.30 -15.01
CA ALA A 6 -1.57 12.81 -14.72
C ALA A 6 -1.60 13.57 -13.38
N ALA A 7 -0.85 13.11 -12.36
CA ALA A 7 -0.71 13.81 -11.10
C ALA A 7 -0.06 15.20 -11.27
N VAL A 8 0.94 15.32 -12.16
CA VAL A 8 1.54 16.61 -12.51
C VAL A 8 0.49 17.57 -13.09
N LYS A 9 -0.41 17.11 -13.96
CA LYS A 9 -1.49 17.95 -14.53
C LYS A 9 -2.53 18.34 -13.48
N LEU A 10 -2.81 17.48 -12.51
CA LEU A 10 -3.72 17.73 -11.39
C LEU A 10 -3.06 18.52 -10.26
N GLY A 11 -1.73 18.65 -10.27
CA GLY A 11 -0.93 19.33 -9.26
C GLY A 11 -0.49 18.43 -8.10
N ARG A 12 -1.11 17.26 -7.92
CA ARG A 12 -0.79 16.32 -6.82
C ARG A 12 -1.34 14.93 -7.02
N PHE A 13 -0.84 13.98 -6.22
CA PHE A 13 -1.48 12.69 -5.96
C PHE A 13 -2.58 12.81 -4.90
N TYR A 14 -3.52 11.89 -4.90
CA TYR A 14 -4.60 11.86 -3.90
C TYR A 14 -4.08 11.61 -2.48
N SER A 15 -3.12 10.67 -2.34
CA SER A 15 -2.54 10.33 -1.03
C SER A 15 -1.66 11.43 -0.41
N GLU A 16 -1.39 12.54 -1.12
CA GLU A 16 -0.64 13.67 -0.54
C GLU A 16 -1.42 14.43 0.55
N ASP A 17 -2.73 14.22 0.66
CA ASP A 17 -3.52 14.73 1.78
C ASP A 17 -3.17 14.04 3.11
N GLU A 18 -2.67 12.80 3.03
CA GLU A 18 -2.40 11.95 4.19
C GLU A 18 -0.90 11.68 4.40
N TYR A 19 -0.13 11.68 3.30
CA TYR A 19 1.28 11.29 3.32
C TYR A 19 2.17 12.28 2.56
N ASP A 20 3.32 12.59 3.14
CA ASP A 20 4.42 13.22 2.40
C ASP A 20 5.02 12.20 1.42
N LEU A 21 4.77 12.43 0.13
CA LEU A 21 5.25 11.61 -0.98
C LEU A 21 6.54 12.15 -1.62
N SER A 22 7.19 13.14 -1.02
CA SER A 22 8.39 13.79 -1.57
C SER A 22 9.49 12.81 -1.95
N VAL A 23 9.69 11.77 -1.12
CA VAL A 23 10.68 10.71 -1.39
C VAL A 23 10.36 9.92 -2.66
N LEU A 24 9.10 9.62 -2.94
CA LEU A 24 8.68 8.94 -4.18
C LEU A 24 8.79 9.88 -5.38
N LYS A 25 8.28 11.12 -5.25
CA LYS A 25 8.29 12.14 -6.32
C LYS A 25 9.70 12.52 -6.75
N SER A 26 10.64 12.57 -5.80
CA SER A 26 12.05 12.88 -6.09
C SER A 26 12.89 11.71 -6.58
N SER A 27 12.33 10.49 -6.56
CA SER A 27 13.05 9.27 -6.99
C SER A 27 13.35 9.22 -8.49
N GLY A 28 12.65 10.02 -9.31
CA GLY A 28 12.71 9.99 -10.78
C GLY A 28 12.10 8.73 -11.39
N ARG A 29 11.46 7.88 -10.58
CA ARG A 29 10.83 6.63 -11.01
C ARG A 29 9.41 6.86 -11.51
N LYS A 30 8.94 5.99 -12.41
CA LYS A 30 7.55 6.01 -12.89
C LYS A 30 6.59 5.50 -11.81
N LEU A 31 5.72 6.38 -11.37
CA LEU A 31 4.82 6.16 -10.24
C LEU A 31 3.39 5.88 -10.71
N LEU A 32 2.69 4.99 -9.99
CA LEU A 32 1.27 4.74 -10.15
C LEU A 32 0.58 4.70 -8.79
N GLU A 33 -0.29 5.67 -8.54
CA GLU A 33 -1.16 5.65 -7.38
C GLU A 33 -2.37 4.74 -7.62
N LEU A 34 -2.60 3.83 -6.69
CA LEU A 34 -3.78 2.96 -6.64
C LEU A 34 -4.67 3.43 -5.50
N GLY A 35 -5.83 3.97 -5.84
CA GLY A 35 -6.79 4.43 -4.84
C GLY A 35 -8.20 3.96 -5.17
N ARG A 36 -9.06 3.96 -4.14
CA ARG A 36 -10.49 3.70 -4.23
C ARG A 36 -10.84 2.37 -4.91
N SER A 37 -10.04 1.34 -4.65
CA SER A 37 -10.28 -0.01 -5.17
C SER A 37 -11.50 -0.61 -4.49
N CYS A 38 -12.54 -0.92 -5.26
CA CYS A 38 -13.74 -1.57 -4.74
C CYS A 38 -14.22 -2.66 -5.70
N LEU A 39 -14.82 -3.70 -5.12
CA LEU A 39 -15.54 -4.74 -5.85
C LEU A 39 -17.02 -4.69 -5.45
N HIS A 40 -17.89 -4.77 -6.46
CA HIS A 40 -19.32 -4.96 -6.21
C HIS A 40 -19.54 -6.23 -5.37
N GLU A 41 -20.51 -6.21 -4.47
CA GLU A 41 -20.73 -7.28 -3.50
C GLU A 41 -20.92 -8.65 -4.14
N ASP A 42 -21.64 -8.72 -5.26
CA ASP A 42 -21.90 -9.96 -6.01
C ASP A 42 -20.63 -10.61 -6.59
N TYR A 43 -19.52 -9.87 -6.70
CA TYR A 43 -18.25 -10.36 -7.25
C TYR A 43 -17.18 -10.57 -6.18
N ARG A 44 -17.52 -10.38 -4.89
CA ARG A 44 -16.60 -10.61 -3.78
C ARG A 44 -16.43 -12.11 -3.54
N GLY A 45 -15.21 -12.52 -3.18
CA GLY A 45 -14.87 -13.93 -2.90
C GLY A 45 -14.66 -14.81 -4.13
N GLY A 46 -14.86 -14.27 -5.36
CA GLY A 46 -14.64 -14.99 -6.62
C GLY A 46 -13.32 -14.61 -7.32
N ALA A 47 -13.25 -14.91 -8.63
CA ALA A 47 -12.08 -14.64 -9.47
C ALA A 47 -11.92 -13.16 -9.86
N ALA A 48 -12.87 -12.29 -9.53
CA ALA A 48 -12.84 -10.88 -9.96
C ALA A 48 -11.58 -10.14 -9.52
N MET A 49 -11.13 -10.37 -8.29
CA MET A 49 -9.90 -9.78 -7.77
C MET A 49 -8.67 -10.26 -8.56
N PHE A 50 -8.63 -11.54 -8.94
CA PHE A 50 -7.57 -12.10 -9.77
C PHE A 50 -7.52 -11.44 -11.15
N HIS A 51 -8.67 -11.25 -11.79
CA HIS A 51 -8.75 -10.55 -13.08
C HIS A 51 -8.33 -9.08 -12.97
N LEU A 52 -8.71 -8.40 -11.87
CA LEU A 52 -8.30 -7.02 -11.61
C LEU A 52 -6.79 -6.90 -11.47
N TRP A 53 -6.17 -7.81 -10.71
CA TRP A 53 -4.71 -7.85 -10.55
C TRP A 53 -3.99 -8.18 -11.85
N ASN A 54 -4.52 -9.10 -12.67
CA ASN A 54 -3.93 -9.39 -13.99
C ASN A 54 -4.01 -8.20 -14.94
N ALA A 55 -5.14 -7.48 -14.95
CA ALA A 55 -5.29 -6.26 -15.74
C ALA A 55 -4.32 -5.17 -15.27
N LEU A 56 -4.16 -5.01 -13.95
CA LEU A 56 -3.18 -4.10 -13.38
C LEU A 56 -1.76 -4.48 -13.77
N ALA A 57 -1.42 -5.77 -13.74
CA ALA A 57 -0.10 -6.26 -14.17
C ALA A 57 0.19 -5.90 -15.63
N GLY A 58 -0.79 -6.10 -16.52
CA GLY A 58 -0.68 -5.67 -17.93
C GLY A 58 -0.45 -4.17 -18.07
N TYR A 59 -1.19 -3.37 -17.31
CA TYR A 59 -1.05 -1.91 -17.31
C TYR A 59 0.33 -1.46 -16.81
N VAL A 60 0.83 -2.08 -15.74
CA VAL A 60 2.17 -1.81 -15.17
C VAL A 60 3.26 -2.07 -16.21
N ALA A 61 3.16 -3.22 -16.92
CA ALA A 61 4.12 -3.59 -17.97
C ALA A 61 4.03 -2.66 -19.20
N GLU A 62 2.82 -2.29 -19.63
CA GLU A 62 2.60 -1.41 -20.80
C GLU A 62 3.16 0.00 -20.58
N HIS A 63 3.11 0.48 -19.34
CA HIS A 63 3.53 1.84 -19.01
C HIS A 63 4.89 1.92 -18.30
N ASP A 64 5.60 0.80 -18.15
CA ASP A 64 6.87 0.68 -17.42
C ASP A 64 6.79 1.27 -16.01
N ILE A 65 5.71 1.01 -15.29
CA ILE A 65 5.54 1.50 -13.92
C ILE A 65 6.54 0.81 -13.00
N GLU A 66 7.26 1.59 -12.21
CA GLU A 66 8.31 1.08 -11.33
C GLU A 66 7.87 1.01 -9.87
N VAL A 67 7.02 1.94 -9.43
CA VAL A 67 6.48 1.94 -8.07
C VAL A 67 4.98 2.15 -8.09
N LEU A 68 4.26 1.20 -7.49
CA LEU A 68 2.85 1.35 -7.17
C LEU A 68 2.73 1.75 -5.70
N PHE A 69 1.83 2.67 -5.40
CA PHE A 69 1.56 3.06 -4.02
C PHE A 69 0.09 3.47 -3.85
N GLY A 70 -0.32 3.63 -2.63
CA GLY A 70 -1.66 4.11 -2.30
C GLY A 70 -2.01 3.81 -0.84
N VAL A 71 -3.09 4.40 -0.39
CA VAL A 71 -3.55 4.27 0.99
C VAL A 71 -4.52 3.08 1.12
N ALA A 72 -4.38 2.34 2.21
CA ALA A 72 -5.29 1.27 2.60
C ALA A 72 -5.58 1.32 4.10
N SER A 73 -6.81 1.00 4.46
CA SER A 73 -7.38 1.31 5.75
C SER A 73 -7.57 0.08 6.65
N PHE A 74 -7.27 0.26 7.92
CA PHE A 74 -7.91 -0.48 9.00
C PHE A 74 -9.24 0.19 9.35
N HIS A 75 -10.22 -0.56 9.77
CA HIS A 75 -11.45 0.00 10.27
C HIS A 75 -11.27 0.47 11.73
N GLY A 76 -11.77 1.66 12.02
CA GLY A 76 -11.68 2.27 13.34
C GLY A 76 -10.44 3.15 13.55
N THR A 77 -10.52 4.03 14.56
CA THR A 77 -9.47 4.98 14.96
C THR A 77 -8.93 4.70 16.36
N GLU A 78 -9.40 3.61 17.01
CA GLU A 78 -8.92 3.20 18.32
C GLU A 78 -7.54 2.55 18.23
N VAL A 79 -6.49 3.36 18.39
CA VAL A 79 -5.10 2.96 18.22
C VAL A 79 -4.71 1.77 19.09
N ALA A 80 -5.22 1.70 20.32
CA ALA A 80 -4.94 0.60 21.23
C ALA A 80 -5.42 -0.75 20.70
N ALA A 81 -6.57 -0.79 20.02
CA ALA A 81 -7.10 -2.00 19.39
C ALA A 81 -6.28 -2.43 18.16
N LEU A 82 -5.58 -1.49 17.52
CA LEU A 82 -4.76 -1.71 16.35
C LEU A 82 -3.25 -1.83 16.65
N ALA A 83 -2.86 -1.78 17.94
CA ALA A 83 -1.46 -1.73 18.34
C ALA A 83 -0.64 -2.92 17.80
N GLN A 84 -1.16 -4.13 17.92
CA GLN A 84 -0.48 -5.35 17.47
C GLN A 84 -0.27 -5.39 15.94
N PRO A 85 -1.32 -5.22 15.08
CA PRO A 85 -1.12 -5.24 13.64
C PRO A 85 -0.31 -4.06 13.13
N LEU A 86 -0.45 -2.85 13.69
CA LEU A 86 0.37 -1.70 13.29
C LEU A 86 1.85 -1.92 13.61
N SER A 87 2.16 -2.42 14.82
CA SER A 87 3.55 -2.72 15.22
C SER A 87 4.15 -3.85 14.39
N LEU A 88 3.36 -4.86 14.03
CA LEU A 88 3.82 -5.90 13.10
C LEU A 88 4.20 -5.32 11.75
N LEU A 89 3.38 -4.43 11.17
CA LEU A 89 3.67 -3.76 9.91
C LEU A 89 4.93 -2.90 10.02
N HIS A 90 5.07 -2.12 11.09
CA HIS A 90 6.24 -1.29 11.34
C HIS A 90 7.52 -2.11 11.40
N ASN A 91 7.55 -3.17 12.22
CA ASN A 91 8.76 -3.94 12.48
C ASN A 91 9.17 -4.84 11.32
N ARG A 92 8.23 -5.31 10.50
CA ARG A 92 8.48 -6.35 9.49
C ARG A 92 8.31 -5.90 8.04
N HIS A 93 7.57 -4.83 7.82
CA HIS A 93 7.16 -4.42 6.47
C HIS A 93 7.41 -2.94 6.18
N LEU A 94 8.13 -2.22 7.05
CA LEU A 94 8.46 -0.83 6.82
C LEU A 94 9.32 -0.68 5.56
N ALA A 95 8.95 0.25 4.68
CA ALA A 95 9.65 0.47 3.42
C ALA A 95 11.11 0.91 3.66
N PRO A 96 12.05 0.56 2.78
CA PRO A 96 13.36 1.17 2.75
C PRO A 96 13.28 2.70 2.67
N LYS A 97 14.24 3.40 3.25
CA LYS A 97 14.21 4.87 3.39
C LYS A 97 14.08 5.62 2.06
N ASP A 98 14.64 5.05 1.00
CA ASP A 98 14.67 5.62 -0.36
C ASP A 98 13.30 5.62 -1.06
N ILE A 99 12.32 4.85 -0.53
CA ILE A 99 10.94 4.78 -1.07
C ILE A 99 9.88 4.84 0.03
N ARG A 100 10.20 5.41 1.19
CA ARG A 100 9.32 5.44 2.38
C ARG A 100 8.57 6.76 2.52
N PRO A 101 7.31 6.85 2.11
CA PRO A 101 6.45 7.96 2.48
C PRO A 101 6.25 8.00 4.00
N ARG A 102 5.96 9.20 4.52
CA ARG A 102 5.66 9.43 5.92
C ARG A 102 4.30 10.09 6.07
N ALA A 103 3.50 9.63 7.02
CA ALA A 103 2.22 10.28 7.33
C ALA A 103 2.43 11.75 7.71
N GLN A 104 1.49 12.63 7.28
CA GLN A 104 1.55 14.07 7.56
C GLN A 104 1.63 14.35 9.06
N ALA A 105 2.42 15.34 9.43
CA ALA A 105 2.85 15.56 10.82
C ALA A 105 1.70 15.89 11.78
N ASP A 106 0.66 16.56 11.31
CA ASP A 106 -0.50 16.99 12.08
C ASP A 106 -1.43 15.83 12.50
N VAL A 107 -1.36 14.71 11.78
CA VAL A 107 -2.20 13.52 12.00
C VAL A 107 -1.38 12.24 12.10
N PHE A 108 -0.09 12.37 12.28
CA PHE A 108 0.83 11.25 12.39
C PHE A 108 0.54 10.40 13.63
N GLN A 109 0.24 9.14 13.43
CA GLN A 109 0.17 8.11 14.46
C GLN A 109 1.37 7.16 14.32
N THR A 110 2.17 7.03 15.38
CA THR A 110 3.21 5.99 15.39
C THR A 110 2.60 4.60 15.24
N MET A 111 3.26 3.75 14.48
CA MET A 111 2.91 2.34 14.36
C MET A 111 3.76 1.46 15.28
N ASP A 112 4.84 1.99 15.85
CA ASP A 112 5.69 1.31 16.83
C ASP A 112 5.08 1.47 18.23
N LEU A 113 4.13 0.60 18.56
CA LEU A 113 3.30 0.68 19.77
C LEU A 113 3.56 -0.48 20.75
N VAL A 114 4.06 -1.60 20.24
CA VAL A 114 4.33 -2.81 20.99
C VAL A 114 5.75 -3.29 20.67
N PRO A 115 6.61 -3.56 21.67
CA PRO A 115 7.93 -4.14 21.43
C PRO A 115 7.86 -5.41 20.58
N GLU A 116 8.82 -5.61 19.69
CA GLU A 116 8.78 -6.69 18.69
C GLU A 116 8.62 -8.09 19.28
N ASP A 117 9.25 -8.34 20.43
CA ASP A 117 9.19 -9.60 21.18
C ASP A 117 7.84 -9.85 21.87
N HIS A 118 7.04 -8.80 22.06
CA HIS A 118 5.69 -8.88 22.61
C HIS A 118 4.57 -8.95 21.54
N ILE A 119 4.94 -8.93 20.25
CA ILE A 119 3.95 -9.04 19.18
C ILE A 119 3.53 -10.51 18.97
N ASP A 120 2.25 -10.82 19.18
CA ASP A 120 1.66 -12.06 18.67
C ASP A 120 1.50 -11.96 17.14
N ARG A 121 2.53 -12.39 16.43
CA ARG A 121 2.61 -12.29 14.96
C ARG A 121 1.43 -12.94 14.24
N ARG A 122 0.92 -14.04 14.77
CA ARG A 122 -0.22 -14.74 14.16
C ARG A 122 -1.52 -13.95 14.34
N ALA A 123 -1.81 -13.54 15.55
CA ALA A 123 -3.00 -12.76 15.85
C ALA A 123 -2.94 -11.39 15.16
N ALA A 124 -1.78 -10.71 15.22
CA ALA A 124 -1.54 -9.44 14.54
C ALA A 124 -1.78 -9.55 13.03
N MET A 125 -1.20 -10.58 12.36
CA MET A 125 -1.40 -10.78 10.92
C MET A 125 -2.85 -11.14 10.59
N LEU A 126 -3.58 -11.84 11.44
CA LEU A 126 -5.00 -12.11 11.23
C LEU A 126 -5.82 -10.82 11.22
N ALA A 127 -5.48 -9.85 12.08
CA ALA A 127 -6.15 -8.56 12.19
C ALA A 127 -5.81 -7.59 11.03
N VAL A 128 -4.71 -7.80 10.29
CA VAL A 128 -4.40 -6.99 9.10
C VAL A 128 -5.48 -7.18 8.03
N PRO A 129 -5.99 -6.09 7.41
CA PRO A 129 -6.99 -6.17 6.34
C PRO A 129 -6.53 -6.99 5.12
N PRO A 130 -7.47 -7.66 4.41
CA PRO A 130 -7.13 -8.52 3.26
C PRO A 130 -6.36 -7.82 2.15
N LEU A 131 -6.70 -6.55 1.85
CA LEU A 131 -6.01 -5.77 0.81
C LEU A 131 -4.56 -5.54 1.17
N ILE A 132 -4.28 -5.12 2.40
CA ILE A 132 -2.91 -4.92 2.90
C ILE A 132 -2.12 -6.23 2.80
N LYS A 133 -2.71 -7.35 3.27
CA LYS A 133 -2.10 -8.68 3.13
C LYS A 133 -1.77 -9.04 1.68
N ALA A 134 -2.62 -8.67 0.74
CA ALA A 134 -2.38 -8.93 -0.68
C ALA A 134 -1.11 -8.22 -1.17
N TYR A 135 -0.94 -6.93 -0.83
CA TYR A 135 0.28 -6.20 -1.15
C TYR A 135 1.53 -6.80 -0.50
N LEU A 136 1.45 -7.14 0.79
CA LEU A 136 2.59 -7.76 1.50
C LEU A 136 3.02 -9.09 0.88
N ARG A 137 2.07 -9.92 0.43
CA ARG A 137 2.37 -11.18 -0.28
C ARG A 137 3.11 -10.96 -1.60
N LEU A 138 2.89 -9.83 -2.25
CA LEU A 138 3.60 -9.44 -3.47
C LEU A 138 5.01 -8.89 -3.19
N GLY A 139 5.40 -8.75 -1.93
CA GLY A 139 6.66 -8.12 -1.53
C GLY A 139 6.53 -6.62 -1.27
N GLY A 140 5.31 -6.15 -1.05
CA GLY A 140 5.05 -4.75 -0.73
C GLY A 140 5.47 -4.37 0.69
N PHE A 141 5.53 -3.07 0.91
CA PHE A 141 5.94 -2.42 2.14
C PHE A 141 4.86 -1.46 2.63
N VAL A 142 5.07 -0.93 3.85
CA VAL A 142 4.27 0.17 4.40
C VAL A 142 5.13 1.42 4.61
N GLY A 143 4.51 2.59 4.53
CA GLY A 143 5.11 3.88 4.88
C GLY A 143 5.34 4.03 6.38
N GLU A 144 5.94 5.13 6.76
CA GLU A 144 6.21 5.47 8.16
C GLU A 144 5.02 6.20 8.78
N GLY A 145 4.51 5.63 9.87
CA GLY A 145 3.32 6.13 10.56
C GLY A 145 2.02 5.76 9.86
N ALA A 146 0.94 5.85 10.62
CA ALA A 146 -0.42 5.75 10.13
C ALA A 146 -1.10 7.13 10.20
N TYR A 147 -2.13 7.30 9.39
CA TYR A 147 -3.00 8.48 9.38
C TYR A 147 -4.32 8.12 10.05
N LEU A 148 -4.76 8.92 11.02
CA LEU A 148 -6.06 8.72 11.67
C LEU A 148 -7.12 9.54 10.95
N ASP A 149 -7.95 8.88 10.15
CA ASP A 149 -9.07 9.51 9.47
C ASP A 149 -10.34 9.41 10.31
N HIS A 150 -10.60 10.46 11.09
CA HIS A 150 -11.81 10.53 11.92
C HIS A 150 -13.09 10.72 11.11
N ALA A 151 -12.99 11.28 9.89
CA ALA A 151 -14.16 11.50 9.04
C ALA A 151 -14.70 10.18 8.48
N PHE A 152 -13.82 9.26 8.11
CA PHE A 152 -14.18 7.93 7.61
C PHE A 152 -14.09 6.85 8.68
N ASN A 153 -13.67 7.18 9.90
CA ASN A 153 -13.44 6.23 10.99
C ASN A 153 -12.49 5.11 10.56
N THR A 154 -11.33 5.49 10.03
CA THR A 154 -10.29 4.56 9.59
C THR A 154 -8.91 4.94 10.12
N THR A 155 -8.03 3.97 10.17
CA THR A 155 -6.60 4.15 10.39
C THR A 155 -5.88 3.70 9.13
N ASP A 156 -5.27 4.63 8.44
CA ASP A 156 -4.78 4.45 7.09
C ASP A 156 -3.27 4.25 7.07
N VAL A 157 -2.81 3.34 6.24
CA VAL A 157 -1.39 3.07 6.00
C VAL A 157 -1.07 3.22 4.51
N CYS A 158 0.03 3.87 4.20
CA CYS A 158 0.51 3.95 2.83
C CYS A 158 1.15 2.62 2.45
N LEU A 159 0.67 1.99 1.38
CA LEU A 159 1.26 0.79 0.80
C LEU A 159 2.18 1.17 -0.35
N ILE A 160 3.32 0.50 -0.45
CA ILE A 160 4.29 0.70 -1.51
C ILE A 160 4.66 -0.67 -2.11
N LEU A 161 4.61 -0.78 -3.43
CA LEU A 161 5.04 -1.97 -4.17
C LEU A 161 6.09 -1.56 -5.20
N ASP A 162 7.33 -1.90 -4.94
CA ASP A 162 8.45 -1.69 -5.84
C ASP A 162 8.59 -2.89 -6.79
N THR A 163 8.35 -2.69 -8.08
CA THR A 163 8.38 -3.76 -9.09
C THR A 163 9.76 -4.42 -9.20
N ALA A 164 10.83 -3.67 -8.93
CA ALA A 164 12.20 -4.20 -8.94
C ALA A 164 12.51 -5.11 -7.74
N ARG A 165 11.77 -4.95 -6.63
CA ARG A 165 11.95 -5.71 -5.37
C ARG A 165 10.94 -6.83 -5.18
N MET A 166 10.03 -7.02 -6.14
CA MET A 166 9.11 -8.15 -6.14
C MET A 166 9.87 -9.47 -6.27
N ASN A 167 9.39 -10.52 -5.59
CA ASN A 167 9.95 -11.84 -5.78
C ASN A 167 9.72 -12.34 -7.23
N GLU A 168 10.60 -13.23 -7.73
CA GLU A 168 10.57 -13.67 -9.13
C GLU A 168 9.24 -14.29 -9.57
N LYS A 169 8.56 -15.06 -8.69
CA LYS A 169 7.24 -15.63 -8.99
C LYS A 169 6.19 -14.55 -9.21
N ASN A 170 6.20 -13.53 -8.36
CA ASN A 170 5.25 -12.43 -8.44
C ASN A 170 5.62 -11.51 -9.61
N ARG A 171 6.90 -11.25 -9.82
CA ARG A 171 7.39 -10.50 -10.97
C ARG A 171 6.96 -11.15 -12.30
N ALA A 172 7.01 -12.47 -12.40
CA ALA A 172 6.56 -13.20 -13.60
C ALA A 172 5.07 -12.98 -13.92
N LEU A 173 4.21 -12.69 -12.92
CA LEU A 173 2.82 -12.32 -13.15
C LEU A 173 2.68 -10.92 -13.78
N TYR A 174 3.61 -10.02 -13.50
CA TYR A 174 3.63 -8.64 -13.98
C TYR A 174 4.50 -8.43 -15.23
N THR A 175 5.36 -9.40 -15.57
CA THR A 175 6.28 -9.31 -16.71
C THR A 175 6.00 -10.34 -17.80
N LYS A 176 5.04 -11.25 -17.61
CA LYS A 176 4.68 -12.20 -18.67
C LYS A 176 4.18 -11.43 -19.89
N GLU A 177 5.05 -11.39 -20.91
CA GLU A 177 4.65 -11.08 -22.27
C GLU A 177 3.40 -11.89 -22.59
N ARG A 178 2.37 -11.23 -23.09
CA ARG A 178 1.23 -11.87 -23.74
C ARG A 178 1.76 -12.61 -24.96
N ASN A 179 2.09 -13.88 -24.82
CA ASN A 179 2.02 -14.79 -25.94
C ASN A 179 0.52 -15.00 -26.23
N LEU A 180 -0.01 -14.17 -27.12
CA LEU A 180 -1.24 -14.42 -27.86
C LEU A 180 -0.93 -15.35 -29.02
#